data_bfb2d9c7f8ba9f632380e6597d1cd37b
#
_entry.id   bfb2d9c7f8ba9f632380e6597d1cd37b
#
_cell.length_a   1.000
_cell.length_b   1.000
_cell.length_c   1.000
_cell.angle_alpha   90.00
_cell.angle_beta   90.00
_cell.angle_gamma   90.00
#
_symmetry.space_group_name_H-M   'P 1'
#
loop_
_entity.id
_entity.type
_entity.pdbx_description
1 polymer ?
#
loop_
_entity_poly.entity_id
_entity_poly.type
_entity_poly.pdbx_seq_one_letter_code
_entity_poly.pdbx_strand_id
1 'polypeptide(L)'
;MSWYEGPLAAYTATPTGSRTARDRILSAAVVVQDHADAPPRFDRWLVCPGVPVPRSARTALGLSEDHIRRNGRWPAPVMDELARSLHEHALTGRPLVVLDAPATLALLDRELRRHRATSLTDRLGPKPLRVLDPALLDTQLDRFRKGGRGLESLCSVYRVPGGDPRDAAARALAALRVVRALGRRFAARLGRLNAAELHALQATWSTRGPAAPWFGLQATRTPGPEEGWPLGPALTGAA
;
A
#
# COMPACT_ATOMS: atom_id res chain seq x y z
N MET A 1 8.54 -14.27 17.86
CA MET A 1 9.10 -13.76 16.59
C MET A 1 8.47 -12.40 16.36
N SER A 2 9.27 -11.37 16.09
CA SER A 2 8.75 -10.02 15.87
C SER A 2 7.98 -9.96 14.55
N TRP A 3 6.91 -9.17 14.50
CA TRP A 3 6.06 -9.06 13.30
C TRP A 3 6.83 -8.67 12.01
N TYR A 4 7.90 -7.87 12.15
CA TYR A 4 8.73 -7.43 11.02
C TYR A 4 9.72 -8.49 10.52
N GLU A 5 9.93 -9.58 11.24
CA GLU A 5 10.73 -10.74 10.80
C GLU A 5 9.87 -11.83 10.14
N GLY A 6 8.59 -11.85 10.45
CA GLY A 6 7.62 -12.82 9.93
C GLY A 6 7.13 -12.53 8.52
N PRO A 7 6.05 -13.23 8.10
CA PRO A 7 5.46 -13.07 6.77
C PRO A 7 4.88 -11.67 6.57
N LEU A 8 5.27 -10.99 5.49
CA LEU A 8 4.71 -9.73 5.04
C LEU A 8 4.29 -9.83 3.57
N ALA A 9 3.27 -9.07 3.21
CA ALA A 9 2.96 -8.75 1.83
C ALA A 9 3.17 -7.25 1.58
N ALA A 10 3.34 -6.85 0.32
CA ALA A 10 3.35 -5.45 -0.09
C ALA A 10 2.55 -5.27 -1.35
N TYR A 11 1.79 -4.19 -1.42
CA TYR A 11 1.02 -3.79 -2.59
C TYR A 11 1.44 -2.41 -3.08
N THR A 12 1.53 -2.26 -4.39
CA THR A 12 1.70 -0.98 -5.05
C THR A 12 0.88 -0.91 -6.32
N ALA A 13 0.45 0.30 -6.67
CA ALA A 13 -0.17 0.59 -7.95
C ALA A 13 0.45 1.87 -8.53
N THR A 14 0.57 1.93 -9.85
CA THR A 14 1.00 3.11 -10.57
C THR A 14 -0.22 3.70 -11.28
N PRO A 15 -0.62 4.93 -10.95
CA PRO A 15 -1.72 5.60 -11.62
C PRO A 15 -1.32 6.15 -12.98
N THR A 16 -2.31 6.48 -13.81
CA THR A 16 -2.10 7.19 -15.08
C THR A 16 -1.74 8.66 -14.90
N GLY A 17 -1.83 9.21 -13.70
CA GLY A 17 -1.53 10.61 -13.43
C GLY A 17 -1.53 10.94 -11.94
N SER A 18 -1.70 12.21 -11.61
CA SER A 18 -1.74 12.74 -10.24
C SER A 18 -3.14 13.18 -9.78
N ARG A 19 -4.16 12.97 -10.62
CA ARG A 19 -5.55 13.37 -10.35
C ARG A 19 -6.36 12.18 -9.87
N THR A 20 -6.35 11.94 -8.58
CA THR A 20 -6.92 10.75 -7.94
C THR A 20 -8.34 10.37 -8.41
N ALA A 21 -9.22 11.33 -8.71
CA ALA A 21 -10.59 11.05 -9.13
C ALA A 21 -10.71 10.48 -10.57
N ARG A 22 -9.78 10.83 -11.47
CA ARG A 22 -9.83 10.45 -12.90
C ARG A 22 -8.77 9.42 -13.28
N ASP A 23 -7.79 9.20 -12.44
CA ASP A 23 -6.70 8.28 -12.73
C ASP A 23 -7.19 6.84 -12.79
N ARG A 24 -6.46 6.05 -13.56
CA ARG A 24 -6.62 4.61 -13.74
C ARG A 24 -5.38 3.89 -13.23
N ILE A 25 -5.52 2.65 -12.84
CA ILE A 25 -4.35 1.80 -12.60
C ILE A 25 -3.73 1.43 -13.96
N LEU A 26 -2.44 1.71 -14.11
CA LEU A 26 -1.65 1.33 -15.29
C LEU A 26 -0.79 0.10 -15.01
N SER A 27 -0.19 0.01 -13.84
CA SER A 27 0.47 -1.21 -13.38
C SER A 27 0.25 -1.41 -11.89
N ALA A 28 0.27 -2.66 -11.45
CA ALA A 28 0.18 -3.02 -10.05
C ALA A 28 1.05 -4.24 -9.75
N ALA A 29 1.43 -4.39 -8.49
CA ALA A 29 2.10 -5.60 -8.03
C ALA A 29 1.74 -5.90 -6.58
N VAL A 30 1.68 -7.19 -6.27
CA VAL A 30 1.70 -7.73 -4.92
C VAL A 30 2.96 -8.55 -4.76
N VAL A 31 3.66 -8.34 -3.66
CA VAL A 31 4.87 -9.08 -3.30
C VAL A 31 4.63 -9.75 -1.96
N VAL A 32 5.00 -11.02 -1.84
CA VAL A 32 4.92 -11.77 -0.59
C VAL A 32 6.29 -12.29 -0.23
N GLN A 33 6.69 -12.08 1.01
CA GLN A 33 7.94 -12.60 1.55
C GLN A 33 7.72 -13.15 2.96
N ASP A 34 7.99 -14.42 3.17
CA ASP A 34 7.67 -15.11 4.42
C ASP A 34 8.62 -14.74 5.57
N HIS A 35 9.88 -14.41 5.29
CA HIS A 35 10.85 -13.80 6.21
C HIS A 35 11.92 -13.02 5.43
N ALA A 36 12.78 -12.28 6.11
CA ALA A 36 13.72 -11.35 5.46
C ALA A 36 14.65 -12.01 4.42
N ASP A 37 15.06 -13.24 4.67
CA ASP A 37 15.98 -14.00 3.82
C ASP A 37 15.25 -14.96 2.86
N ALA A 38 13.92 -15.05 2.93
CA ALA A 38 13.16 -15.86 1.99
C ALA A 38 13.10 -15.21 0.61
N PRO A 39 13.09 -15.99 -0.47
CA PRO A 39 12.87 -15.46 -1.80
C PRO A 39 11.48 -14.85 -1.89
N PRO A 40 11.34 -13.61 -2.40
CA PRO A 40 10.04 -12.99 -2.58
C PRO A 40 9.28 -13.64 -3.75
N ARG A 41 7.96 -13.77 -3.59
CA ARG A 41 7.02 -14.14 -4.67
C ARG A 41 6.37 -12.87 -5.19
N PHE A 42 6.10 -12.83 -6.50
CA PHE A 42 5.64 -11.63 -7.19
C PHE A 42 4.44 -11.92 -8.06
N ASP A 43 3.36 -11.18 -7.87
CA ASP A 43 2.27 -11.05 -8.81
C ASP A 43 2.31 -9.66 -9.44
N ARG A 44 2.21 -9.60 -10.77
CA ARG A 44 2.33 -8.37 -11.56
C ARG A 44 1.19 -8.22 -12.52
N TRP A 45 0.71 -7.00 -12.66
CA TRP A 45 -0.35 -6.65 -13.61
C TRP A 45 0.04 -5.40 -14.39
N LEU A 46 0.00 -5.51 -15.71
CA LEU A 46 -0.05 -4.37 -16.63
C LEU A 46 -1.50 -4.23 -17.10
N VAL A 47 -2.06 -3.03 -16.96
CA VAL A 47 -3.46 -2.76 -17.27
C VAL A 47 -3.55 -1.90 -18.52
N CYS A 48 -4.40 -2.30 -19.47
CA CYS A 48 -4.84 -1.44 -20.56
C CYS A 48 -6.10 -0.69 -20.09
N PRO A 49 -5.99 0.58 -19.66
CA PRO A 49 -7.06 1.23 -18.91
C PRO A 49 -8.29 1.63 -19.75
N GLY A 50 -8.27 1.39 -21.05
CA GLY A 50 -9.35 1.75 -21.99
C GLY A 50 -9.50 3.25 -22.26
N VAL A 51 -8.57 4.06 -21.75
CA VAL A 51 -8.46 5.50 -21.97
C VAL A 51 -7.03 5.85 -22.39
N PRO A 52 -6.81 6.99 -23.11
CA PRO A 52 -5.47 7.42 -23.46
C PRO A 52 -4.58 7.58 -22.24
N VAL A 53 -3.39 6.97 -22.27
CA VAL A 53 -2.42 7.06 -21.19
C VAL A 53 -1.52 8.28 -21.42
N PRO A 54 -1.46 9.24 -20.49
CA PRO A 54 -0.61 10.42 -20.63
C PRO A 54 0.85 10.07 -20.90
N ARG A 55 1.53 10.88 -21.71
CA ARG A 55 2.95 10.66 -22.05
C ARG A 55 3.83 10.60 -20.81
N SER A 56 3.56 11.45 -19.81
CA SER A 56 4.28 11.47 -18.54
C SER A 56 4.22 10.13 -17.81
N ALA A 57 3.03 9.51 -17.74
CA ALA A 57 2.86 8.19 -17.12
C ALA A 57 3.59 7.09 -17.89
N ARG A 58 3.51 7.12 -19.21
CA ARG A 58 4.23 6.17 -20.07
C ARG A 58 5.75 6.28 -19.90
N THR A 59 6.27 7.51 -19.92
CA THR A 59 7.70 7.78 -19.71
C THR A 59 8.16 7.33 -18.32
N ALA A 60 7.35 7.58 -17.28
CA ALA A 60 7.67 7.15 -15.91
C ALA A 60 7.82 5.63 -15.78
N LEU A 61 7.10 4.85 -16.59
CA LEU A 61 7.21 3.38 -16.62
C LEU A 61 8.12 2.85 -17.73
N GLY A 62 8.62 3.71 -18.62
CA GLY A 62 9.39 3.27 -19.79
C GLY A 62 8.55 2.47 -20.78
N LEU A 63 7.23 2.68 -20.85
CA LEU A 63 6.32 1.93 -21.71
C LEU A 63 5.83 2.76 -22.90
N SER A 64 5.73 2.12 -24.06
CA SER A 64 5.03 2.70 -25.21
C SER A 64 3.53 2.43 -25.11
N GLU A 65 2.73 3.26 -25.80
CA GLU A 65 1.28 3.05 -25.89
C GLU A 65 0.93 1.71 -26.55
N ASP A 66 1.68 1.36 -27.58
CA ASP A 66 1.53 0.06 -28.27
C ASP A 66 1.86 -1.13 -27.37
N HIS A 67 2.84 -0.99 -26.48
CA HIS A 67 3.15 -2.03 -25.50
C HIS A 67 2.00 -2.21 -24.52
N ILE A 68 1.45 -1.12 -23.98
CA ILE A 68 0.31 -1.15 -23.07
C ILE A 68 -0.91 -1.78 -23.75
N ARG A 69 -1.18 -1.41 -24.99
CA ARG A 69 -2.33 -1.94 -25.76
C ARG A 69 -2.21 -3.43 -26.04
N ARG A 70 -1.01 -3.92 -26.38
CA ARG A 70 -0.79 -5.34 -26.75
C ARG A 70 -0.63 -6.26 -25.55
N ASN A 71 0.00 -5.79 -24.47
CA ASN A 71 0.37 -6.61 -23.34
C ASN A 71 -0.43 -6.30 -22.07
N GLY A 72 -1.12 -5.16 -22.05
CA GLY A 72 -1.98 -4.78 -20.93
C GLY A 72 -3.28 -5.59 -20.93
N ARG A 73 -3.67 -6.04 -19.76
CA ARG A 73 -4.92 -6.78 -19.55
C ARG A 73 -6.08 -5.82 -19.31
N TRP A 74 -7.30 -6.26 -19.62
CA TRP A 74 -8.50 -5.47 -19.34
C TRP A 74 -8.66 -5.22 -17.84
N PRO A 75 -9.14 -4.02 -17.43
CA PRO A 75 -9.22 -3.64 -16.02
C PRO A 75 -10.08 -4.60 -15.18
N ALA A 76 -11.27 -4.96 -15.68
CA ALA A 76 -12.24 -5.71 -14.89
C ALA A 76 -11.70 -7.03 -14.29
N PRO A 77 -11.11 -7.97 -15.05
CA PRO A 77 -10.53 -9.18 -14.47
C PRO A 77 -9.30 -8.89 -13.58
N VAL A 78 -8.50 -7.87 -13.91
CA VAL A 78 -7.36 -7.49 -13.07
C VAL A 78 -7.82 -6.98 -11.71
N MET A 79 -8.90 -6.18 -11.66
CA MET A 79 -9.45 -5.71 -10.39
C MET A 79 -9.96 -6.86 -9.51
N ASP A 80 -10.57 -7.88 -10.11
CA ASP A 80 -10.97 -9.09 -9.38
C ASP A 80 -9.79 -9.84 -8.80
N GLU A 81 -8.71 -10.01 -9.56
CA GLU A 81 -7.50 -10.69 -9.11
C GLU A 81 -6.80 -9.92 -7.99
N LEU A 82 -6.65 -8.60 -8.14
CA LEU A 82 -6.10 -7.73 -7.10
C LEU A 82 -6.92 -7.81 -5.80
N ALA A 83 -8.23 -7.66 -5.90
CA ALA A 83 -9.11 -7.73 -4.73
C ALA A 83 -9.03 -9.10 -4.05
N ARG A 84 -8.98 -10.19 -4.81
CA ARG A 84 -8.81 -11.55 -4.28
C ARG A 84 -7.48 -11.72 -3.57
N SER A 85 -6.38 -11.25 -4.17
CA SER A 85 -5.05 -11.31 -3.55
C SER A 85 -5.03 -10.55 -2.21
N LEU A 86 -5.61 -9.36 -2.14
CA LEU A 86 -5.69 -8.60 -0.90
C LEU A 86 -6.62 -9.27 0.14
N HIS A 87 -7.73 -9.86 -0.30
CA HIS A 87 -8.62 -10.63 0.57
C HIS A 87 -7.91 -11.82 1.23
N GLU A 88 -7.08 -12.55 0.51
CA GLU A 88 -6.28 -13.66 1.06
C GLU A 88 -5.35 -13.18 2.18
N HIS A 89 -4.76 -11.99 2.05
CA HIS A 89 -3.95 -11.40 3.12
C HIS A 89 -4.80 -10.97 4.32
N ALA A 90 -6.01 -10.45 4.11
CA ALA A 90 -6.96 -10.16 5.18
C ALA A 90 -7.37 -11.44 5.92
N LEU A 91 -7.69 -12.52 5.18
CA LEU A 91 -8.08 -13.83 5.77
C LEU A 91 -6.97 -14.41 6.63
N THR A 92 -5.73 -14.40 6.15
CA THR A 92 -4.57 -14.96 6.87
C THR A 92 -4.04 -14.03 7.96
N GLY A 93 -4.52 -12.77 8.01
CA GLY A 93 -4.00 -11.75 8.90
C GLY A 93 -2.55 -11.33 8.60
N ARG A 94 -2.06 -11.63 7.39
CA ARG A 94 -0.74 -11.21 6.94
C ARG A 94 -0.72 -9.69 6.77
N PRO A 95 0.25 -8.97 7.40
CA PRO A 95 0.34 -7.53 7.24
C PRO A 95 0.64 -7.15 5.79
N LEU A 96 -0.06 -6.14 5.29
CA LEU A 96 0.12 -5.58 3.96
C LEU A 96 0.82 -4.24 4.03
N VAL A 97 2.00 -4.15 3.48
CA VAL A 97 2.75 -2.91 3.34
C VAL A 97 2.23 -2.15 2.13
N VAL A 98 1.81 -0.91 2.35
CA VAL A 98 1.34 0.00 1.29
C VAL A 98 1.89 1.39 1.55
N LEU A 99 2.75 1.87 0.67
CA LEU A 99 3.24 3.26 0.73
C LEU A 99 2.13 4.20 0.29
N ASP A 100 1.89 5.26 1.07
CA ASP A 100 0.77 6.19 0.86
C ASP A 100 -0.56 5.41 0.75
N ALA A 101 -0.83 4.66 1.81
CA ALA A 101 -1.90 3.68 1.82
C ALA A 101 -3.28 4.29 1.46
N PRO A 102 -3.68 5.47 1.98
CA PRO A 102 -4.98 6.05 1.62
C PRO A 102 -5.12 6.31 0.13
N ALA A 103 -4.12 6.91 -0.51
CA ALA A 103 -4.17 7.21 -1.93
C ALA A 103 -4.12 5.94 -2.80
N THR A 104 -3.22 5.01 -2.45
CA THR A 104 -3.00 3.76 -3.21
C THR A 104 -4.21 2.83 -3.15
N LEU A 105 -4.80 2.65 -1.97
CA LEU A 105 -5.98 1.79 -1.80
C LEU A 105 -7.26 2.44 -2.32
N ALA A 106 -7.41 3.77 -2.18
CA ALA A 106 -8.53 4.48 -2.77
C ALA A 106 -8.51 4.44 -4.31
N LEU A 107 -7.35 4.36 -4.93
CA LEU A 107 -7.24 4.14 -6.38
C LEU A 107 -7.83 2.77 -6.77
N LEU A 108 -7.48 1.71 -6.04
CA LEU A 108 -8.04 0.38 -6.28
C LEU A 108 -9.55 0.34 -6.01
N ASP A 109 -10.02 0.96 -4.92
CA ASP A 109 -11.45 1.03 -4.60
C ASP A 109 -12.26 1.70 -5.73
N ARG A 110 -11.76 2.82 -6.27
CA ARG A 110 -12.40 3.50 -7.40
C ARG A 110 -12.41 2.65 -8.67
N GLU A 111 -11.36 1.92 -8.95
CA GLU A 111 -11.30 1.01 -10.11
C GLU A 111 -12.29 -0.17 -9.93
N LEU A 112 -12.41 -0.72 -8.72
CA LEU A 112 -13.41 -1.74 -8.40
C LEU A 112 -14.84 -1.21 -8.58
N ARG A 113 -15.15 -0.03 -8.07
CA ARG A 113 -16.46 0.61 -8.27
C ARG A 113 -16.76 0.84 -9.75
N ARG A 114 -15.78 1.29 -10.53
CA ARG A 114 -15.92 1.57 -11.96
C ARG A 114 -16.15 0.32 -12.80
N HIS A 115 -15.41 -0.73 -12.53
CA HIS A 115 -15.37 -1.91 -13.38
C HIS A 115 -16.15 -3.10 -12.85
N ARG A 116 -16.54 -3.08 -11.57
CA ARG A 116 -17.22 -4.18 -10.87
C ARG A 116 -18.41 -3.75 -10.03
N ALA A 117 -18.76 -2.48 -9.99
CA ALA A 117 -19.84 -1.93 -9.18
C ALA A 117 -19.76 -2.37 -7.70
N THR A 118 -18.56 -2.56 -7.16
CA THR A 118 -18.31 -3.03 -5.78
C THR A 118 -17.17 -2.23 -5.16
N SER A 119 -17.16 -2.10 -3.85
CA SER A 119 -16.04 -1.47 -3.13
C SER A 119 -14.94 -2.46 -2.76
N LEU A 120 -13.76 -1.94 -2.41
CA LEU A 120 -12.70 -2.77 -1.85
C LEU A 120 -13.13 -3.37 -0.51
N THR A 121 -13.85 -2.63 0.33
CA THR A 121 -14.39 -3.12 1.61
C THR A 121 -15.31 -4.30 1.41
N ASP A 122 -16.23 -4.25 0.44
CA ASP A 122 -17.13 -5.37 0.12
C ASP A 122 -16.35 -6.62 -0.29
N ARG A 123 -15.27 -6.43 -1.06
CA ARG A 123 -14.42 -7.53 -1.53
C ARG A 123 -13.53 -8.13 -0.45
N LEU A 124 -13.09 -7.33 0.52
CA LEU A 124 -12.30 -7.81 1.65
C LEU A 124 -13.14 -8.58 2.67
N GLY A 125 -14.44 -8.31 2.74
CA GLY A 125 -15.33 -8.95 3.71
C GLY A 125 -15.09 -8.49 5.16
N PRO A 126 -15.49 -9.29 6.15
CA PRO A 126 -15.51 -8.86 7.56
C PRO A 126 -14.12 -8.80 8.23
N LYS A 127 -13.11 -9.43 7.65
CA LYS A 127 -11.76 -9.40 8.23
C LYS A 127 -10.99 -8.17 7.76
N PRO A 128 -10.49 -7.34 8.70
CA PRO A 128 -9.77 -6.13 8.33
C PRO A 128 -8.42 -6.45 7.71
N LEU A 129 -8.07 -5.70 6.68
CA LEU A 129 -6.73 -5.71 6.11
C LEU A 129 -5.78 -4.97 7.06
N ARG A 130 -4.72 -5.63 7.53
CA ARG A 130 -3.72 -5.05 8.43
C ARG A 130 -2.68 -4.27 7.63
N VAL A 131 -2.91 -3.00 7.42
CA VAL A 131 -2.05 -2.15 6.58
C VAL A 131 -0.93 -1.53 7.40
N LEU A 132 0.28 -1.51 6.82
CA LEU A 132 1.47 -0.85 7.34
C LEU A 132 1.98 0.13 6.28
N ASP A 133 1.89 1.43 6.56
CA ASP A 133 2.40 2.48 5.67
C ASP A 133 3.78 2.96 6.15
N PRO A 134 4.85 2.68 5.39
CA PRO A 134 6.20 3.09 5.77
C PRO A 134 6.39 4.60 5.91
N ALA A 135 5.66 5.43 5.15
CA ALA A 135 5.76 6.87 5.25
C ALA A 135 5.12 7.39 6.54
N LEU A 136 3.97 6.85 6.92
CA LEU A 136 3.29 7.20 8.17
C LEU A 136 4.09 6.70 9.37
N LEU A 137 4.61 5.48 9.32
CA LEU A 137 5.49 4.92 10.36
C LEU A 137 6.74 5.80 10.56
N ASP A 138 7.44 6.14 9.49
CA ASP A 138 8.62 7.02 9.55
C ASP A 138 8.27 8.39 10.13
N THR A 139 7.13 8.95 9.74
CA THR A 139 6.68 10.26 10.24
C THR A 139 6.48 10.24 11.76
N GLN A 140 6.00 9.17 12.32
CA GLN A 140 5.73 9.06 13.75
C GLN A 140 6.96 8.62 14.56
N LEU A 141 7.79 7.76 13.99
CA LEU A 141 8.97 7.21 14.67
C LEU A 141 10.17 8.16 14.62
N ASP A 142 10.35 8.86 13.51
CA ASP A 142 11.45 9.81 13.28
C ASP A 142 10.89 11.16 12.79
N ARG A 143 10.04 11.76 13.63
CA ARG A 143 9.26 12.98 13.31
C ARG A 143 10.11 14.20 12.97
N PHE A 144 11.32 14.28 13.52
CA PHE A 144 12.25 15.39 13.30
C PHE A 144 13.20 15.17 12.12
N ARG A 145 13.14 14.01 11.48
CA ARG A 145 13.94 13.72 10.30
C ARG A 145 13.63 14.71 9.18
N LYS A 146 14.68 15.33 8.66
CA LYS A 146 14.59 16.19 7.48
C LYS A 146 14.50 15.34 6.20
N GLY A 147 13.91 15.93 5.16
CA GLY A 147 13.76 15.32 3.83
C GLY A 147 12.43 14.64 3.60
N GLY A 148 12.19 14.20 2.36
CA GLY A 148 10.96 13.59 1.91
C GLY A 148 10.72 12.19 2.51
N ARG A 149 9.46 11.71 2.38
CA ARG A 149 9.03 10.37 2.80
C ARG A 149 8.55 9.50 1.63
N GLY A 150 8.94 9.89 0.42
CA GLY A 150 8.78 9.03 -0.76
C GLY A 150 9.68 7.80 -0.67
N LEU A 151 9.38 6.79 -1.47
CA LEU A 151 10.06 5.49 -1.41
C LEU A 151 11.57 5.60 -1.54
N GLU A 152 12.07 6.37 -2.49
CA GLU A 152 13.51 6.57 -2.73
C GLU A 152 14.22 7.15 -1.50
N SER A 153 13.62 8.20 -0.90
CA SER A 153 14.15 8.81 0.33
C SER A 153 14.16 7.84 1.49
N LEU A 154 13.08 7.05 1.66
CA LEU A 154 13.01 6.03 2.71
C LEU A 154 14.04 4.92 2.48
N CYS A 155 14.21 4.45 1.24
CA CYS A 155 15.24 3.45 0.91
C CYS A 155 16.65 3.95 1.27
N SER A 156 16.97 5.20 0.93
CA SER A 156 18.24 5.83 1.28
C SER A 156 18.46 5.90 2.80
N VAL A 157 17.46 6.40 3.55
CA VAL A 157 17.54 6.57 5.01
C VAL A 157 17.67 5.25 5.74
N TYR A 158 16.93 4.23 5.30
CA TYR A 158 16.94 2.90 5.92
C TYR A 158 17.96 1.95 5.29
N ARG A 159 18.76 2.42 4.31
CA ARG A 159 19.82 1.68 3.64
C ARG A 159 19.34 0.35 3.05
N VAL A 160 18.21 0.39 2.37
CA VAL A 160 17.63 -0.78 1.69
C VAL A 160 17.65 -0.58 0.17
N PRO A 161 17.82 -1.65 -0.63
CA PRO A 161 17.76 -1.55 -2.08
C PRO A 161 16.42 -1.05 -2.56
N GLY A 162 16.39 0.04 -3.35
CA GLY A 162 15.17 0.63 -3.92
C GLY A 162 14.63 -0.12 -5.14
N GLY A 163 15.50 -0.78 -5.88
CA GLY A 163 15.15 -1.45 -7.14
C GLY A 163 14.87 -0.48 -8.29
N ASP A 164 14.37 -1.01 -9.42
CA ASP A 164 13.96 -0.18 -10.56
C ASP A 164 12.65 0.55 -10.22
N PRO A 165 12.63 1.90 -10.24
CA PRO A 165 11.44 2.68 -9.95
C PRO A 165 10.31 2.48 -10.98
N ARG A 166 10.61 1.94 -12.15
CA ARG A 166 9.64 1.62 -13.22
C ARG A 166 8.92 0.29 -12.98
N ASP A 167 9.52 -0.63 -12.22
CA ASP A 167 8.90 -1.92 -11.88
C ASP A 167 8.06 -1.79 -10.60
N ALA A 168 6.76 -1.99 -10.73
CA ALA A 168 5.84 -1.99 -9.60
C ALA A 168 6.24 -3.02 -8.53
N ALA A 169 6.71 -4.21 -8.92
CA ALA A 169 7.10 -5.25 -7.96
C ALA A 169 8.41 -4.88 -7.22
N ALA A 170 9.37 -4.26 -7.90
CA ALA A 170 10.58 -3.75 -7.25
C ALA A 170 10.23 -2.67 -6.21
N ARG A 171 9.29 -1.77 -6.53
CA ARG A 171 8.80 -0.75 -5.60
C ARG A 171 8.07 -1.36 -4.40
N ALA A 172 7.21 -2.37 -4.61
CA ALA A 172 6.54 -3.07 -3.53
C ALA A 172 7.55 -3.77 -2.60
N LEU A 173 8.53 -4.47 -3.17
CA LEU A 173 9.59 -5.12 -2.40
C LEU A 173 10.44 -4.11 -1.62
N ALA A 174 10.77 -2.97 -2.22
CA ALA A 174 11.49 -1.91 -1.55
C ALA A 174 10.71 -1.35 -0.34
N ALA A 175 9.41 -1.11 -0.50
CA ALA A 175 8.54 -0.67 0.61
C ALA A 175 8.48 -1.72 1.74
N LEU A 176 8.39 -3.01 1.40
CA LEU A 176 8.44 -4.11 2.37
C LEU A 176 9.77 -4.12 3.13
N ARG A 177 10.89 -3.98 2.44
CA ARG A 177 12.23 -3.90 3.05
C ARG A 177 12.37 -2.69 3.97
N VAL A 178 11.83 -1.54 3.58
CA VAL A 178 11.78 -0.33 4.44
C VAL A 178 11.04 -0.63 5.74
N VAL A 179 9.87 -1.27 5.67
CA VAL A 179 9.07 -1.62 6.87
C VAL A 179 9.83 -2.58 7.79
N ARG A 180 10.54 -3.59 7.24
CA ARG A 180 11.40 -4.47 8.03
C ARG A 180 12.54 -3.69 8.71
N ALA A 181 13.20 -2.79 7.97
CA ALA A 181 14.29 -1.96 8.50
C ALA A 181 13.78 -0.98 9.59
N LEU A 182 12.59 -0.40 9.41
CA LEU A 182 11.90 0.39 10.44
C LEU A 182 11.65 -0.45 11.71
N GLY A 183 11.11 -1.65 11.56
CA GLY A 183 10.87 -2.57 12.67
C GLY A 183 12.13 -2.85 13.48
N ARG A 184 13.25 -3.13 12.81
CA ARG A 184 14.56 -3.38 13.44
C ARG A 184 15.11 -2.13 14.11
N ARG A 185 15.14 -0.99 13.40
CA ARG A 185 15.67 0.28 13.91
C ARG A 185 14.95 0.76 15.15
N PHE A 186 13.64 0.59 15.20
CA PHE A 186 12.78 1.03 16.31
C PHE A 186 12.24 -0.14 17.14
N ALA A 187 12.99 -1.24 17.23
CA ALA A 187 12.57 -2.46 17.92
C ALA A 187 12.14 -2.22 19.37
N ALA A 188 12.79 -1.29 20.10
CA ALA A 188 12.43 -0.94 21.45
C ALA A 188 10.98 -0.40 21.58
N ARG A 189 10.48 0.26 20.52
CA ARG A 189 9.10 0.81 20.48
C ARG A 189 8.12 -0.16 19.81
N LEU A 190 8.55 -0.82 18.74
CA LEU A 190 7.70 -1.61 17.86
C LEU A 190 7.68 -3.10 18.22
N GLY A 191 8.71 -3.61 18.88
CA GLY A 191 8.90 -5.04 19.09
C GLY A 191 7.88 -5.70 20.03
N ARG A 192 7.16 -4.90 20.84
CA ARG A 192 6.08 -5.37 21.71
C ARG A 192 4.70 -5.33 21.05
N LEU A 193 4.58 -4.67 19.92
CA LEU A 193 3.32 -4.55 19.18
C LEU A 193 3.18 -5.72 18.20
N ASN A 194 1.96 -6.16 17.99
CA ASN A 194 1.61 -6.99 16.84
C ASN A 194 1.14 -6.13 15.66
N ALA A 195 0.95 -6.74 14.50
CA ALA A 195 0.58 -6.02 13.28
C ALA A 195 -0.82 -5.37 13.34
N ALA A 196 -1.75 -5.96 14.10
CA ALA A 196 -3.09 -5.40 14.27
C ALA A 196 -3.05 -4.13 15.15
N GLU A 197 -2.29 -4.16 16.23
CA GLU A 197 -2.07 -3.00 17.10
C GLU A 197 -1.36 -1.86 16.34
N LEU A 198 -0.37 -2.20 15.50
CA LEU A 198 0.33 -1.21 14.70
C LEU A 198 -0.57 -0.61 13.61
N HIS A 199 -1.45 -1.41 13.01
CA HIS A 199 -2.49 -0.91 12.11
C HIS A 199 -3.43 0.07 12.82
N ALA A 200 -3.93 -0.27 14.01
CA ALA A 200 -4.81 0.58 14.81
C ALA A 200 -4.14 1.90 15.23
N LEU A 201 -2.85 1.85 15.60
CA LEU A 201 -2.07 3.06 15.87
C LEU A 201 -1.97 3.97 14.65
N GLN A 202 -1.71 3.42 13.48
CA GLN A 202 -1.65 4.20 12.23
C GLN A 202 -2.99 4.85 11.89
N ALA A 203 -4.10 4.17 12.13
CA ALA A 203 -5.44 4.76 11.99
C ALA A 203 -5.59 5.99 12.88
N THR A 204 -5.18 5.89 14.14
CA THR A 204 -5.20 7.04 15.07
C THR A 204 -4.28 8.18 14.61
N TRP A 205 -3.10 7.87 14.11
CA TRP A 205 -2.18 8.90 13.61
C TRP A 205 -2.67 9.58 12.34
N SER A 206 -3.35 8.86 11.47
CA SER A 206 -3.92 9.42 10.23
C SER A 206 -5.00 10.45 10.50
N THR A 207 -5.79 10.29 11.58
CA THR A 207 -6.86 11.21 11.95
C THR A 207 -6.39 12.38 12.80
N ARG A 208 -5.41 12.17 13.69
CA ARG A 208 -4.92 13.19 14.65
C ARG A 208 -3.69 13.97 14.15
N GLY A 209 -3.13 13.57 13.01
CA GLY A 209 -1.93 14.18 12.44
C GLY A 209 -0.63 13.83 13.20
N PRO A 210 0.52 14.36 12.74
CA PRO A 210 1.84 14.01 13.25
C PRO A 210 2.11 14.44 14.70
N ALA A 211 1.25 15.27 15.30
CA ALA A 211 1.37 15.71 16.68
C ALA A 211 0.77 14.72 17.70
N ALA A 212 0.11 13.64 17.26
CA ALA A 212 -0.47 12.66 18.16
C ALA A 212 0.61 12.02 19.05
N PRO A 213 0.43 12.02 20.39
CA PRO A 213 1.42 11.45 21.29
C PRO A 213 1.52 9.94 21.09
N TRP A 214 2.75 9.43 21.08
CA TRP A 214 3.03 7.99 21.06
C TRP A 214 2.53 7.29 22.33
N PHE A 215 2.56 8.01 23.47
CA PHE A 215 2.24 7.48 24.78
C PHE A 215 0.75 7.63 25.11
N GLY A 216 0.16 6.60 25.70
CA GLY A 216 -1.22 6.62 26.20
C GLY A 216 -2.26 6.08 25.23
N LEU A 217 -1.86 5.64 24.04
CA LEU A 217 -2.72 4.88 23.15
C LEU A 217 -2.63 3.40 23.54
N GLN A 218 -3.37 3.00 24.56
CA GLN A 218 -3.79 1.60 24.62
C GLN A 218 -4.64 1.40 23.38
N ALA A 219 -4.23 0.44 22.52
CA ALA A 219 -5.00 0.04 21.35
C ALA A 219 -6.28 -0.70 21.80
N THR A 220 -7.12 0.00 22.55
CA THR A 220 -8.32 -0.56 23.17
C THR A 220 -9.46 -0.70 22.18
N ARG A 221 -9.29 -0.18 20.95
CA ARG A 221 -10.33 -0.26 19.94
C ARG A 221 -9.70 -0.29 18.55
N THR A 222 -9.93 -1.36 17.80
CA THR A 222 -9.71 -1.36 16.35
C THR A 222 -10.63 -0.29 15.75
N PRO A 223 -10.10 0.74 15.04
CA PRO A 223 -10.95 1.71 14.37
C PRO A 223 -11.92 0.98 13.45
N GLY A 224 -13.20 1.31 13.56
CA GLY A 224 -14.22 0.77 12.67
C GLY A 224 -14.00 1.27 11.22
N PRO A 225 -14.63 0.65 10.23
CA PRO A 225 -14.58 1.08 8.84
C PRO A 225 -15.07 2.53 8.64
N GLU A 226 -15.76 3.10 9.61
CA GLU A 226 -16.24 4.48 9.61
C GLU A 226 -15.14 5.52 9.85
N GLU A 227 -13.98 5.12 10.39
CA GLU A 227 -12.88 6.04 10.70
C GLU A 227 -11.90 6.26 9.52
N GLY A 228 -12.20 5.71 8.36
CA GLY A 228 -11.56 6.07 7.08
C GLY A 228 -10.16 5.48 6.82
N TRP A 229 -9.45 4.95 7.80
CA TRP A 229 -8.16 4.27 7.57
C TRP A 229 -8.37 2.79 7.22
N PRO A 230 -7.70 2.25 6.22
CA PRO A 230 -6.67 2.87 5.35
C PRO A 230 -7.21 3.48 4.05
N LEU A 231 -8.54 3.56 3.85
CA LEU A 231 -9.15 4.00 2.58
C LEU A 231 -9.45 5.51 2.54
N GLY A 232 -9.29 6.21 3.67
CA GLY A 232 -9.78 7.57 3.82
C GLY A 232 -11.30 7.58 4.11
N PRO A 233 -11.89 8.74 4.47
CA PRO A 233 -13.33 8.83 4.62
C PRO A 233 -13.98 8.37 3.32
N ALA A 234 -14.94 7.45 3.44
CA ALA A 234 -15.72 7.01 2.29
C ALA A 234 -16.20 8.27 1.56
N LEU A 235 -15.85 8.39 0.28
CA LEU A 235 -16.46 9.40 -0.58
C LEU A 235 -17.92 9.00 -0.72
N THR A 236 -18.69 9.32 0.33
CA THR A 236 -20.14 9.21 0.31
C THR A 236 -20.64 10.21 -0.72
N GLY A 237 -21.02 9.69 -1.88
CA GLY A 237 -21.96 10.28 -2.76
C GLY A 237 -21.72 11.74 -3.15
N ALA A 238 -21.13 11.95 -4.33
CA ALA A 238 -21.62 12.99 -5.21
C ALA A 238 -22.18 12.25 -6.45
N ALA A 239 -23.50 12.25 -6.49
CA ALA A 239 -24.27 11.86 -7.66
C ALA A 239 -23.94 12.76 -8.86
#